data_ce3cb525a921675fa91573fb9908e69f
#
_entry.id   ce3cb525a921675fa91573fb9908e69f
#
_cell.length_a   1.000
_cell.length_b   1.000
_cell.length_c   1.000
_cell.angle_alpha   90.00
_cell.angle_beta   90.00
_cell.angle_gamma   90.00
#
_symmetry.space_group_name_H-M   'P 1'
#
loop_
_entity.id
_entity.type
_entity.pdbx_description
1 polymer ?
#
loop_
_entity_poly.entity_id
_entity_poly.type
_entity_poly.pdbx_seq_one_letter_code
_entity_poly.pdbx_strand_id
1 'polypeptide(L)'
;MALGCKLPVATAPTKRQFPRVIYDTTYSRPLTGADARAALAQPGARALSGGTDALPLVKAGIDDPRHFVDLRHLPGADAITPLPDGSLRIGAAARLADLVSHEIVRDRFAALAESCASVGTPALRNMGTLGGNLGQRIRCWYFRRGVPCFKHGGDSCAAIDGENQYHAIFTDGTCHAVHPSDPAVALAALEAEAVLDAPDGTARRVPVISLYAGAAGNP
;
A
#
# COMPACT_ATOMS: atom_id res chain seq x y z
N MET A 1 21.06 -3.30 -46.08
CA MET A 1 19.79 -2.62 -45.83
C MET A 1 19.62 -2.47 -44.32
N ALA A 2 19.86 -1.30 -43.77
CA ALA A 2 19.71 -1.04 -42.36
C ALA A 2 18.31 -0.43 -42.14
N LEU A 3 17.42 -1.17 -41.47
CA LEU A 3 16.11 -0.68 -41.04
C LEU A 3 16.29 0.25 -39.85
N GLY A 4 16.29 1.55 -40.09
CA GLY A 4 16.27 2.55 -39.06
C GLY A 4 14.91 2.64 -38.40
N CYS A 5 14.77 2.08 -37.20
CA CYS A 5 13.61 2.28 -36.36
C CYS A 5 13.68 3.69 -35.74
N LYS A 6 12.91 4.63 -36.27
CA LYS A 6 12.69 5.93 -35.64
C LYS A 6 11.60 5.78 -34.59
N LEU A 7 12.01 5.63 -33.34
CA LEU A 7 11.08 5.76 -32.21
C LEU A 7 10.68 7.23 -32.09
N PRO A 8 9.39 7.56 -31.95
CA PRO A 8 8.97 8.91 -31.60
C PRO A 8 9.51 9.24 -30.20
N VAL A 9 10.35 10.24 -30.13
CA VAL A 9 10.77 10.81 -28.84
C VAL A 9 9.52 11.45 -28.24
N ALA A 10 8.88 10.77 -27.31
CA ALA A 10 7.86 11.39 -26.48
C ALA A 10 8.53 12.58 -25.80
N THR A 11 8.06 13.78 -26.12
CA THR A 11 8.49 15.01 -25.45
C THR A 11 8.14 14.86 -23.98
N ALA A 12 9.15 14.58 -23.16
CA ALA A 12 9.00 14.54 -21.72
C ALA A 12 8.38 15.88 -21.26
N PRO A 13 7.40 15.87 -20.33
CA PRO A 13 6.86 17.08 -19.78
C PRO A 13 8.01 17.88 -19.18
N THR A 14 8.29 19.03 -19.76
CA THR A 14 9.31 19.99 -19.36
C THR A 14 8.88 20.69 -18.08
N LYS A 15 8.97 20.04 -16.97
CA LYS A 15 9.18 20.58 -15.63
C LYS A 15 9.50 19.40 -14.72
N ARG A 16 10.78 19.06 -14.55
CA ARG A 16 11.21 18.49 -13.27
C ARG A 16 10.92 19.60 -12.24
N GLN A 17 9.70 19.57 -11.70
CA GLN A 17 9.49 20.22 -10.42
C GLN A 17 10.38 19.46 -9.45
N PHE A 18 11.33 20.16 -8.84
CA PHE A 18 12.03 19.67 -7.67
C PHE A 18 10.99 19.09 -6.71
N PRO A 19 11.32 17.98 -6.00
CA PRO A 19 10.37 17.38 -5.07
C PRO A 19 9.77 18.51 -4.24
N ARG A 20 8.43 18.65 -4.27
CA ARG A 20 7.74 19.62 -3.42
C ARG A 20 8.18 19.30 -2.01
N VAL A 21 8.87 20.24 -1.40
CA VAL A 21 9.19 20.12 0.01
C VAL A 21 7.85 20.10 0.73
N ILE A 22 7.69 19.17 1.69
CA ILE A 22 6.45 18.92 2.46
C ILE A 22 6.22 20.12 3.43
N TYR A 23 6.21 21.36 2.94
CA TYR A 23 6.14 22.55 3.79
C TYR A 23 4.74 22.84 4.32
N ASP A 24 3.70 22.38 3.61
CA ASP A 24 2.32 22.69 3.97
C ASP A 24 1.51 21.47 4.44
N THR A 25 2.16 20.34 4.62
CA THR A 25 1.50 19.12 5.13
C THR A 25 1.45 19.16 6.65
N THR A 26 0.27 19.12 7.21
CA THR A 26 0.07 19.01 8.66
C THR A 26 0.10 17.54 9.10
N TYR A 27 0.23 17.32 10.40
CA TYR A 27 0.31 15.99 10.99
C TYR A 27 -0.50 15.93 12.28
N SER A 28 -1.26 14.86 12.47
CA SER A 28 -1.94 14.57 13.72
C SER A 28 -1.70 13.15 14.18
N ARG A 29 -1.86 12.94 15.46
CA ARG A 29 -1.68 11.66 16.16
C ARG A 29 -2.89 11.42 17.06
N PRO A 30 -3.99 10.92 16.48
CA PRO A 30 -5.19 10.62 17.25
C PRO A 30 -4.93 9.50 18.24
N LEU A 31 -5.58 9.57 19.40
CA LEU A 31 -5.51 8.56 20.44
C LEU A 31 -6.76 7.67 20.49
N THR A 32 -7.80 8.05 19.76
CA THR A 32 -9.03 7.25 19.64
C THR A 32 -9.39 6.98 18.18
N GLY A 33 -10.11 5.89 17.93
CA GLY A 33 -10.62 5.58 16.58
C GLY A 33 -11.60 6.64 16.06
N ALA A 34 -12.37 7.29 16.94
CA ALA A 34 -13.27 8.36 16.56
C ALA A 34 -12.51 9.58 16.04
N ASP A 35 -11.45 10.02 16.76
CA ASP A 35 -10.62 11.14 16.32
C ASP A 35 -9.87 10.81 15.03
N ALA A 36 -9.41 9.56 14.88
CA ALA A 36 -8.75 9.10 13.66
C ALA A 36 -9.71 9.17 12.44
N ARG A 37 -10.95 8.70 12.58
CA ARG A 37 -11.96 8.79 11.53
C ARG A 37 -12.28 10.24 11.19
N ALA A 38 -12.49 11.09 12.20
CA ALA A 38 -12.75 12.52 12.00
C ALA A 38 -11.59 13.21 11.25
N ALA A 39 -10.36 12.89 11.61
CA ALA A 39 -9.18 13.44 10.93
C ALA A 39 -9.05 12.93 9.48
N LEU A 40 -9.31 11.64 9.24
CA LEU A 40 -9.26 11.04 7.90
C LEU A 40 -10.40 11.49 6.98
N ALA A 41 -11.52 11.97 7.54
CA ALA A 41 -12.62 12.55 6.76
C ALA A 41 -12.28 13.93 6.17
N GLN A 42 -11.20 14.58 6.62
CA GLN A 42 -10.79 15.87 6.09
C GLN A 42 -10.27 15.75 4.65
N PRO A 43 -10.60 16.68 3.75
CA PRO A 43 -10.11 16.67 2.37
C PRO A 43 -8.59 16.65 2.32
N GLY A 44 -8.03 15.72 1.53
CA GLY A 44 -6.57 15.57 1.38
C GLY A 44 -5.87 14.89 2.56
N ALA A 45 -6.61 14.38 3.55
CA ALA A 45 -6.04 13.58 4.62
C ALA A 45 -5.59 12.21 4.10
N ARG A 46 -4.48 11.70 4.67
CA ARG A 46 -3.92 10.38 4.38
C ARG A 46 -3.54 9.67 5.68
N ALA A 47 -3.92 8.41 5.76
CA ALA A 47 -3.45 7.55 6.83
C ALA A 47 -1.93 7.36 6.73
N LEU A 48 -1.25 7.45 7.86
CA LEU A 48 0.17 7.18 8.00
C LEU A 48 0.37 6.11 9.06
N SER A 49 1.25 5.15 8.76
CA SER A 49 1.76 4.21 9.73
C SER A 49 3.30 4.23 9.64
N GLY A 50 3.96 3.16 9.21
CA GLY A 50 5.42 3.15 9.07
C GLY A 50 6.02 4.14 8.05
N GLY A 51 5.22 4.70 7.15
CA GLY A 51 5.62 5.72 6.19
C GLY A 51 6.53 5.22 5.05
N THR A 52 6.90 3.95 5.04
CA THR A 52 7.88 3.36 4.10
C THR A 52 7.42 3.31 2.64
N ASP A 53 6.13 3.49 2.36
CA ASP A 53 5.60 3.69 1.01
C ASP A 53 5.04 5.11 0.82
N ALA A 54 4.27 5.64 1.77
CA ALA A 54 3.61 6.94 1.66
C ALA A 54 4.63 8.10 1.48
N LEU A 55 5.67 8.16 2.30
CA LEU A 55 6.65 9.23 2.20
C LEU A 55 7.48 9.21 0.90
N PRO A 56 7.93 8.06 0.38
CA PRO A 56 8.51 7.98 -0.96
C PRO A 56 7.60 8.48 -2.09
N LEU A 57 6.28 8.24 -2.02
CA LEU A 57 5.34 8.76 -3.01
C LEU A 57 5.27 10.29 -2.99
N VAL A 58 5.22 10.88 -1.81
CA VAL A 58 5.25 12.34 -1.65
C VAL A 58 6.58 12.92 -2.16
N LYS A 59 7.71 12.32 -1.79
CA LYS A 59 9.03 12.73 -2.28
C LYS A 59 9.16 12.63 -3.80
N ALA A 60 8.47 11.67 -4.42
CA ALA A 60 8.44 11.51 -5.87
C ALA A 60 7.41 12.44 -6.56
N GLY A 61 6.62 13.22 -5.80
CA GLY A 61 5.58 14.09 -6.34
C GLY A 61 4.37 13.35 -6.92
N ILE A 62 4.16 12.09 -6.51
CA ILE A 62 3.04 11.24 -6.97
C ILE A 62 1.82 11.44 -6.07
N ASP A 63 2.03 11.68 -4.80
CA ASP A 63 0.99 12.00 -3.82
C ASP A 63 1.29 13.37 -3.17
N ASP A 64 0.23 14.11 -2.84
CA ASP A 64 0.33 15.47 -2.24
C ASP A 64 -0.69 15.60 -1.10
N PRO A 65 -0.49 14.87 0.02
CA PRO A 65 -1.42 14.94 1.14
C PRO A 65 -1.34 16.29 1.84
N ARG A 66 -2.50 16.82 2.23
CA ARG A 66 -2.61 18.04 3.04
C ARG A 66 -2.43 17.76 4.52
N HIS A 67 -2.72 16.53 4.94
CA HIS A 67 -2.69 16.13 6.33
C HIS A 67 -2.33 14.66 6.45
N PHE A 68 -1.34 14.34 7.29
CA PHE A 68 -1.07 12.97 7.69
C PHE A 68 -1.71 12.65 9.04
N VAL A 69 -2.42 11.53 9.11
CA VAL A 69 -3.04 10.98 10.32
C VAL A 69 -2.27 9.73 10.73
N ASP A 70 -1.49 9.81 11.79
CA ASP A 70 -0.68 8.69 12.29
C ASP A 70 -1.54 7.73 13.12
N LEU A 71 -1.70 6.51 12.62
CA LEU A 71 -2.55 5.48 13.21
C LEU A 71 -1.83 4.53 14.16
N ARG A 72 -0.50 4.66 14.31
CA ARG A 72 0.32 3.71 15.10
C ARG A 72 0.03 3.71 16.60
N HIS A 73 -0.58 4.77 17.10
CA HIS A 73 -0.81 4.97 18.52
C HIS A 73 -2.25 4.73 18.95
N LEU A 74 -3.08 4.22 18.05
CA LEU A 74 -4.43 3.79 18.39
C LEU A 74 -4.36 2.56 19.30
N PRO A 75 -5.24 2.45 20.30
CA PRO A 75 -5.26 1.31 21.21
C PRO A 75 -5.37 -0.02 20.45
N GLY A 76 -4.44 -0.93 20.71
CA GLY A 76 -4.39 -2.26 20.08
C GLY A 76 -4.01 -2.27 18.61
N ALA A 77 -3.61 -1.14 18.02
CA ALA A 77 -3.27 -1.06 16.60
C ALA A 77 -2.07 -1.93 16.19
N ASP A 78 -1.16 -2.21 17.10
CA ASP A 78 0.04 -3.05 16.91
C ASP A 78 -0.04 -4.43 17.59
N ALA A 79 -1.17 -4.73 18.25
CA ALA A 79 -1.32 -5.97 19.03
C ALA A 79 -1.35 -7.22 18.13
N ILE A 80 -0.73 -8.29 18.60
CA ILE A 80 -0.80 -9.64 18.02
C ILE A 80 -1.42 -10.53 19.09
N THR A 81 -2.68 -10.93 18.90
CA THR A 81 -3.47 -11.58 19.96
C THR A 81 -4.04 -12.90 19.48
N PRO A 82 -3.69 -14.03 20.10
CA PRO A 82 -4.35 -15.29 19.82
C PRO A 82 -5.80 -15.28 20.32
N LEU A 83 -6.69 -15.90 19.54
CA LEU A 83 -8.10 -16.03 19.88
C LEU A 83 -8.45 -17.44 20.31
N PRO A 84 -9.53 -17.65 21.08
CA PRO A 84 -9.91 -18.97 21.62
C PRO A 84 -10.19 -20.02 20.54
N ASP A 85 -10.62 -19.60 19.35
CA ASP A 85 -10.87 -20.47 18.20
C ASP A 85 -9.59 -20.93 17.48
N GLY A 86 -8.42 -20.49 17.97
CA GLY A 86 -7.14 -20.79 17.39
C GLY A 86 -6.72 -19.83 16.28
N SER A 87 -7.52 -18.87 15.90
CA SER A 87 -7.13 -17.81 14.97
C SER A 87 -6.24 -16.75 15.65
N LEU A 88 -5.63 -15.89 14.85
CA LEU A 88 -4.76 -14.81 15.32
C LEU A 88 -5.33 -13.48 14.86
N ARG A 89 -5.54 -12.55 15.81
CA ARG A 89 -5.87 -11.16 15.50
C ARG A 89 -4.61 -10.33 15.48
N ILE A 90 -4.38 -9.64 14.37
CA ILE A 90 -3.20 -8.80 14.17
C ILE A 90 -3.65 -7.37 13.91
N GLY A 91 -3.13 -6.44 14.69
CA GLY A 91 -3.35 -5.00 14.50
C GLY A 91 -2.67 -4.50 13.24
N ALA A 92 -3.31 -3.57 12.54
CA ALA A 92 -2.80 -3.04 11.27
C ALA A 92 -1.46 -2.29 11.40
N ALA A 93 -1.14 -1.78 12.60
CA ALA A 93 0.13 -1.13 12.91
C ALA A 93 1.21 -2.10 13.43
N ALA A 94 0.94 -3.41 13.55
CA ALA A 94 1.97 -4.39 13.86
C ALA A 94 3.09 -4.32 12.80
N ARG A 95 4.35 -4.20 13.26
CA ARG A 95 5.49 -4.10 12.37
C ARG A 95 5.77 -5.46 11.72
N LEU A 96 6.25 -5.42 10.48
CA LEU A 96 6.65 -6.65 9.79
C LEU A 96 7.75 -7.40 10.55
N ALA A 97 8.68 -6.67 11.18
CA ALA A 97 9.73 -7.27 12.01
C ALA A 97 9.17 -8.02 13.22
N ASP A 98 8.14 -7.46 13.86
CA ASP A 98 7.49 -8.10 15.01
C ASP A 98 6.79 -9.41 14.58
N LEU A 99 6.14 -9.42 13.43
CA LEU A 99 5.52 -10.64 12.86
C LEU A 99 6.56 -11.72 12.52
N VAL A 100 7.71 -11.33 11.98
CA VAL A 100 8.82 -12.26 11.67
C VAL A 100 9.35 -12.94 12.93
N SER A 101 9.41 -12.23 14.06
CA SER A 101 9.98 -12.74 15.32
C SER A 101 8.96 -13.36 16.27
N HIS A 102 7.65 -13.15 16.03
CA HIS A 102 6.60 -13.61 16.93
C HIS A 102 6.46 -15.13 16.90
N GLU A 103 6.57 -15.79 18.05
CA GLU A 103 6.57 -17.25 18.18
C GLU A 103 5.35 -17.90 17.52
N ILE A 104 4.13 -17.48 17.88
CA ILE A 104 2.90 -18.07 17.33
C ILE A 104 2.81 -17.86 15.80
N VAL A 105 3.28 -16.73 15.28
CA VAL A 105 3.27 -16.48 13.83
C VAL A 105 4.24 -17.42 13.12
N ARG A 106 5.43 -17.62 13.66
CA ARG A 106 6.42 -18.54 13.11
C ARG A 106 5.97 -20.00 13.14
N ASP A 107 5.37 -20.41 14.25
CA ASP A 107 5.06 -21.82 14.48
C ASP A 107 3.76 -22.25 13.79
N ARG A 108 2.76 -21.37 13.73
CA ARG A 108 1.42 -21.73 13.24
C ARG A 108 1.04 -21.04 11.92
N PHE A 109 1.70 -19.95 11.57
CA PHE A 109 1.44 -19.16 10.38
C PHE A 109 2.75 -18.87 9.62
N ALA A 110 3.57 -19.90 9.43
CA ALA A 110 4.91 -19.80 8.85
C ALA A 110 4.93 -19.03 7.52
N ALA A 111 3.95 -19.26 6.64
CA ALA A 111 3.83 -18.53 5.38
C ALA A 111 3.73 -17.00 5.58
N LEU A 112 3.04 -16.55 6.64
CA LEU A 112 2.99 -15.12 6.98
C LEU A 112 4.34 -14.63 7.50
N ALA A 113 5.00 -15.37 8.38
CA ALA A 113 6.32 -14.99 8.89
C ALA A 113 7.35 -14.86 7.76
N GLU A 114 7.40 -15.86 6.87
CA GLU A 114 8.32 -15.90 5.73
C GLU A 114 8.03 -14.77 4.72
N SER A 115 6.76 -14.53 4.39
CA SER A 115 6.37 -13.45 3.51
C SER A 115 6.72 -12.08 4.09
N CYS A 116 6.56 -11.88 5.40
CA CYS A 116 7.01 -10.67 6.08
C CYS A 116 8.54 -10.54 6.04
N ALA A 117 9.28 -11.65 6.20
CA ALA A 117 10.74 -11.67 6.16
C ALA A 117 11.30 -11.34 4.77
N SER A 118 10.58 -11.64 3.69
CA SER A 118 10.97 -11.32 2.31
C SER A 118 10.83 -9.83 1.95
N VAL A 119 10.04 -9.06 2.72
CA VAL A 119 9.81 -7.65 2.44
C VAL A 119 11.07 -6.81 2.64
N GLY A 120 11.62 -6.28 1.57
CA GLY A 120 12.68 -5.27 1.57
C GLY A 120 13.88 -5.57 2.47
N THR A 121 14.26 -4.64 3.33
CA THR A 121 15.39 -4.77 4.25
C THR A 121 14.93 -4.84 5.72
N PRO A 122 15.78 -5.32 6.66
CA PRO A 122 15.47 -5.27 8.08
C PRO A 122 15.06 -3.88 8.57
N ALA A 123 15.73 -2.82 8.10
CA ALA A 123 15.39 -1.44 8.44
C ALA A 123 13.98 -1.05 7.98
N LEU A 124 13.58 -1.48 6.78
CA LEU A 124 12.21 -1.26 6.28
C LEU A 124 11.19 -2.05 7.08
N ARG A 125 11.47 -3.28 7.46
CA ARG A 125 10.55 -4.12 8.27
C ARG A 125 10.36 -3.60 9.68
N ASN A 126 11.38 -2.95 10.26
CA ASN A 126 11.29 -2.31 11.57
C ASN A 126 10.36 -1.08 11.60
N MET A 127 10.09 -0.50 10.44
CA MET A 127 9.20 0.66 10.28
C MET A 127 7.89 0.30 9.59
N GLY A 128 7.95 -0.53 8.57
CA GLY A 128 6.79 -0.98 7.80
C GLY A 128 5.84 -1.81 8.65
N THR A 129 4.55 -1.55 8.51
CA THR A 129 3.47 -2.22 9.24
C THR A 129 2.66 -3.12 8.32
N LEU A 130 1.95 -4.10 8.90
CA LEU A 130 1.11 -5.02 8.12
C LEU A 130 0.07 -4.26 7.29
N GLY A 131 -0.73 -3.39 7.93
CA GLY A 131 -1.74 -2.61 7.22
C GLY A 131 -1.15 -1.67 6.18
N GLY A 132 -0.01 -1.02 6.48
CA GLY A 132 0.71 -0.20 5.51
C GLY A 132 1.26 -1.00 4.32
N ASN A 133 1.67 -2.24 4.56
CA ASN A 133 2.12 -3.14 3.49
C ASN A 133 0.96 -3.63 2.62
N LEU A 134 -0.18 -3.99 3.23
CA LEU A 134 -1.39 -4.35 2.49
C LEU A 134 -1.93 -3.19 1.64
N GLY A 135 -1.87 -1.96 2.16
CA GLY A 135 -2.36 -0.75 1.49
C GLY A 135 -1.31 -0.04 0.61
N GLN A 136 -0.13 -0.61 0.39
CA GLN A 136 0.91 0.04 -0.40
C GLN A 136 0.51 0.21 -1.87
N ARG A 137 1.03 1.26 -2.51
CA ARG A 137 0.76 1.54 -3.93
C ARG A 137 1.61 0.67 -4.84
N ILE A 138 1.10 0.45 -6.05
CA ILE A 138 1.77 -0.32 -7.10
C ILE A 138 3.17 0.17 -7.41
N ARG A 139 4.04 -0.75 -7.90
CA ARG A 139 5.44 -0.47 -8.27
C ARG A 139 5.62 -0.22 -9.75
N CYS A 140 4.54 -0.14 -10.54
CA CYS A 140 4.58 0.17 -11.96
C CYS A 140 5.40 1.45 -12.19
N TRP A 141 6.41 1.38 -13.05
CA TRP A 141 7.29 2.53 -13.31
C TRP A 141 6.60 3.65 -14.07
N TYR A 142 5.59 3.37 -14.89
CA TYR A 142 4.78 4.40 -15.53
C TYR A 142 4.04 5.23 -14.48
N PHE A 143 3.36 4.55 -13.54
CA PHE A 143 2.71 5.20 -12.39
C PHE A 143 3.72 5.98 -11.54
N ARG A 144 4.87 5.37 -11.20
CA ARG A 144 5.90 5.99 -10.36
C ARG A 144 6.64 7.16 -11.03
N ARG A 145 6.54 7.29 -12.35
CA ARG A 145 7.07 8.43 -13.12
C ARG A 145 6.01 9.49 -13.44
N GLY A 146 4.79 9.34 -12.92
CA GLY A 146 3.70 10.30 -13.13
C GLY A 146 3.10 10.25 -14.54
N VAL A 147 3.27 9.15 -15.28
CA VAL A 147 2.62 8.96 -16.58
C VAL A 147 1.11 8.88 -16.37
N PRO A 148 0.30 9.66 -17.09
CA PRO A 148 -1.15 9.56 -17.03
C PRO A 148 -1.61 8.15 -17.38
N CYS A 149 -2.30 7.49 -16.45
CA CYS A 149 -2.85 6.15 -16.63
C CYS A 149 -4.12 6.02 -15.78
N PHE A 150 -4.86 4.90 -15.89
CA PHE A 150 -6.09 4.68 -15.12
C PHE A 150 -5.97 4.95 -13.61
N LYS A 151 -4.76 4.81 -13.03
CA LYS A 151 -4.50 5.10 -11.60
C LYS A 151 -3.90 6.49 -11.36
N HIS A 152 -3.73 7.29 -12.40
CA HIS A 152 -3.12 8.63 -12.34
C HIS A 152 -3.82 9.60 -13.30
N GLY A 153 -5.16 9.55 -13.33
CA GLY A 153 -6.00 10.51 -14.05
C GLY A 153 -6.00 10.41 -15.58
N GLY A 154 -5.46 9.32 -16.14
CA GLY A 154 -5.50 9.02 -17.57
C GLY A 154 -6.53 7.92 -17.88
N ASP A 155 -6.65 7.59 -19.17
CA ASP A 155 -7.64 6.69 -19.75
C ASP A 155 -7.05 5.44 -20.43
N SER A 156 -5.73 5.25 -20.30
CA SER A 156 -5.00 4.16 -20.96
C SER A 156 -3.96 3.55 -20.03
N CYS A 157 -3.42 2.39 -20.42
CA CYS A 157 -2.31 1.75 -19.71
C CYS A 157 -1.08 1.68 -20.64
N ALA A 158 -0.08 2.50 -20.36
CA ALA A 158 1.16 2.54 -21.13
C ALA A 158 1.97 1.23 -21.12
N ALA A 159 1.66 0.29 -20.22
CA ALA A 159 2.32 -1.00 -20.17
C ALA A 159 1.82 -1.98 -21.26
N ILE A 160 0.68 -1.74 -21.91
CA ILE A 160 0.12 -2.64 -22.92
C ILE A 160 1.06 -2.70 -24.13
N ASP A 161 1.44 -1.53 -24.64
CA ASP A 161 2.27 -1.43 -25.85
C ASP A 161 3.74 -1.02 -25.53
N GLY A 162 4.04 -0.77 -24.27
CA GLY A 162 5.36 -0.35 -23.82
C GLY A 162 6.15 -1.46 -23.13
N GLU A 163 7.21 -1.07 -22.41
CA GLU A 163 8.00 -2.00 -21.59
C GLU A 163 7.16 -2.55 -20.43
N ASN A 164 7.02 -3.89 -20.36
CA ASN A 164 6.10 -4.54 -19.42
C ASN A 164 6.64 -5.81 -18.76
N GLN A 165 7.95 -6.09 -18.86
CA GLN A 165 8.57 -7.33 -18.37
C GLN A 165 8.34 -7.63 -16.87
N TYR A 166 7.94 -6.62 -16.06
CA TYR A 166 7.62 -6.76 -14.64
C TYR A 166 6.13 -6.50 -14.32
N HIS A 167 5.28 -6.52 -15.35
CA HIS A 167 3.84 -6.38 -15.19
C HIS A 167 3.15 -7.75 -15.13
N ALA A 168 1.87 -7.74 -14.76
CA ALA A 168 1.09 -8.95 -14.66
C ALA A 168 0.92 -9.62 -16.05
N ILE A 169 1.14 -10.93 -16.11
CA ILE A 169 0.87 -11.74 -17.29
C ILE A 169 -0.64 -12.03 -17.38
N PHE A 170 -1.25 -12.35 -16.23
CA PHE A 170 -2.68 -12.58 -16.11
C PHE A 170 -3.32 -11.40 -15.41
N THR A 171 -4.36 -10.84 -16.03
CA THR A 171 -5.16 -9.78 -15.44
C THR A 171 -6.56 -9.81 -16.04
N ASP A 172 -7.55 -9.60 -15.20
CA ASP A 172 -8.95 -9.40 -15.58
C ASP A 172 -9.33 -7.91 -15.63
N GLY A 173 -8.39 -7.03 -15.33
CA GLY A 173 -8.57 -5.59 -15.26
C GLY A 173 -7.82 -4.81 -16.32
N THR A 174 -8.14 -3.52 -16.41
CA THR A 174 -7.48 -2.57 -17.32
C THR A 174 -6.05 -2.20 -16.89
N CYS A 175 -5.71 -2.41 -15.61
CA CYS A 175 -4.40 -2.12 -15.07
C CYS A 175 -3.55 -3.39 -14.96
N HIS A 176 -2.41 -3.43 -15.65
CA HIS A 176 -1.49 -4.56 -15.65
C HIS A 176 -0.43 -4.53 -14.52
N ALA A 177 -0.60 -3.68 -13.52
CA ALA A 177 0.31 -3.64 -12.39
C ALA A 177 0.07 -4.81 -11.44
N VAL A 178 1.18 -5.43 -10.97
CA VAL A 178 1.14 -6.42 -9.90
C VAL A 178 0.99 -5.70 -8.56
N HIS A 179 0.18 -6.25 -7.65
CA HIS A 179 0.13 -5.76 -6.27
C HIS A 179 1.40 -6.23 -5.51
N PRO A 180 2.14 -5.31 -4.86
CA PRO A 180 3.49 -5.60 -4.38
C PRO A 180 3.56 -6.15 -2.95
N SER A 181 2.46 -6.61 -2.36
CA SER A 181 2.44 -7.10 -0.98
C SER A 181 2.60 -8.61 -0.91
N ASP A 182 3.78 -9.10 -0.52
CA ASP A 182 4.01 -10.51 -0.25
C ASP A 182 3.13 -11.03 0.92
N PRO A 183 2.98 -10.30 2.06
CA PRO A 183 2.03 -10.67 3.11
C PRO A 183 0.58 -10.79 2.66
N ALA A 184 0.14 -10.02 1.65
CA ALA A 184 -1.22 -10.14 1.13
C ALA A 184 -1.47 -11.51 0.50
N VAL A 185 -0.50 -12.06 -0.21
CA VAL A 185 -0.58 -13.39 -0.82
C VAL A 185 -0.66 -14.48 0.26
N ALA A 186 0.20 -14.40 1.27
CA ALA A 186 0.17 -15.34 2.38
C ALA A 186 -1.15 -15.27 3.17
N LEU A 187 -1.64 -14.07 3.45
CA LEU A 187 -2.92 -13.87 4.14
C LEU A 187 -4.11 -14.35 3.32
N ALA A 188 -4.10 -14.17 2.01
CA ALA A 188 -5.14 -14.70 1.13
C ALA A 188 -5.14 -16.24 1.14
N ALA A 189 -3.96 -16.86 1.09
CA ALA A 189 -3.83 -18.33 1.19
C ALA A 189 -4.23 -18.89 2.55
N LEU A 190 -4.12 -18.10 3.62
CA LEU A 190 -4.58 -18.41 4.97
C LEU A 190 -6.06 -18.04 5.20
N GLU A 191 -6.79 -17.68 4.16
CA GLU A 191 -8.20 -17.27 4.21
C GLU A 191 -8.46 -16.14 5.24
N ALA A 192 -7.49 -15.24 5.40
CA ALA A 192 -7.58 -14.17 6.38
C ALA A 192 -8.64 -13.13 6.01
N GLU A 193 -9.27 -12.57 7.04
CA GLU A 193 -10.20 -11.45 6.93
C GLU A 193 -9.57 -10.14 7.40
N ALA A 194 -9.85 -9.07 6.69
CA ALA A 194 -9.58 -7.71 7.14
C ALA A 194 -10.81 -7.13 7.86
N VAL A 195 -10.59 -6.57 9.04
CA VAL A 195 -11.60 -5.78 9.75
C VAL A 195 -11.38 -4.32 9.42
N LEU A 196 -12.34 -3.72 8.74
CA LEU A 196 -12.31 -2.34 8.28
C LEU A 196 -13.28 -1.50 9.11
N ASP A 197 -12.77 -0.42 9.69
CA ASP A 197 -13.62 0.58 10.35
C ASP A 197 -14.21 1.53 9.30
N ALA A 198 -15.51 1.61 9.23
CA ALA A 198 -16.22 2.56 8.39
C ALA A 198 -16.26 3.97 9.02
N PRO A 199 -16.52 5.03 8.24
CA PRO A 199 -16.61 6.40 8.75
C PRO A 199 -17.64 6.58 9.88
N ASP A 200 -18.71 5.80 9.88
CA ASP A 200 -19.76 5.80 10.91
C ASP A 200 -19.37 5.03 12.19
N GLY A 201 -18.19 4.41 12.20
CA GLY A 201 -17.69 3.61 13.32
C GLY A 201 -18.15 2.16 13.33
N THR A 202 -18.89 1.71 12.31
CA THR A 202 -19.22 0.29 12.15
C THR A 202 -17.99 -0.48 11.66
N ALA A 203 -17.84 -1.73 12.11
CA ALA A 203 -16.77 -2.60 11.63
C ALA A 203 -17.29 -3.56 10.57
N ARG A 204 -16.61 -3.66 9.45
CA ARG A 204 -16.91 -4.59 8.37
C ARG A 204 -15.78 -5.60 8.22
N ARG A 205 -16.13 -6.89 8.16
CA ARG A 205 -15.19 -7.95 7.81
C ARG A 205 -15.25 -8.24 6.32
N VAL A 206 -14.11 -8.36 5.70
CA VAL A 206 -13.97 -8.72 4.29
C VAL A 206 -12.78 -9.68 4.13
N PRO A 207 -12.85 -10.68 3.25
CA PRO A 207 -11.67 -11.47 2.89
C PRO A 207 -10.55 -10.56 2.40
N VAL A 208 -9.29 -10.83 2.78
CA VAL A 208 -8.15 -10.01 2.37
C VAL A 208 -8.04 -9.92 0.86
N ILE A 209 -8.35 -10.99 0.12
CA ILE A 209 -8.36 -10.99 -1.35
C ILE A 209 -9.30 -9.93 -1.92
N SER A 210 -10.41 -9.63 -1.24
CA SER A 210 -11.40 -8.64 -1.70
C SER A 210 -10.90 -7.19 -1.60
N LEU A 211 -9.81 -6.93 -0.87
CA LEU A 211 -9.19 -5.60 -0.82
C LEU A 211 -8.59 -5.21 -2.18
N TYR A 212 -8.32 -6.18 -3.03
CA TYR A 212 -7.62 -6.02 -4.31
C TYR A 212 -8.54 -6.28 -5.51
N ALA A 213 -9.80 -6.58 -5.27
CA ALA A 213 -10.80 -6.74 -6.32
C ALA A 213 -11.08 -5.40 -7.00
N GLY A 214 -11.00 -5.36 -8.34
CA GLY A 214 -11.36 -4.19 -9.12
C GLY A 214 -10.24 -3.19 -9.35
N ALA A 215 -9.15 -3.62 -9.97
CA ALA A 215 -8.09 -2.72 -10.43
C ALA A 215 -8.56 -1.63 -11.41
N ALA A 216 -9.78 -1.74 -11.94
CA ALA A 216 -10.34 -0.85 -12.94
C ALA A 216 -10.89 0.48 -12.40
N GLY A 217 -11.02 0.64 -11.13
CA GLY A 217 -11.67 1.83 -10.61
C GLY A 217 -11.26 2.13 -9.20
N ASN A 218 -10.20 2.69 -8.98
CA ASN A 218 -9.94 3.72 -8.00
C ASN A 218 -8.47 3.80 -7.60
N PRO A 219 -7.94 5.00 -7.55
CA PRO A 219 -6.61 5.24 -7.00
C PRO A 219 -6.56 4.91 -5.53
#